data_c1211bfd824283d4c4ca0ece5b434350
#
_entry.id   c1211bfd824283d4c4ca0ece5b434350
#
_cell.length_a   1.000
_cell.length_b   1.000
_cell.length_c   1.000
_cell.angle_alpha   90.00
_cell.angle_beta   90.00
_cell.angle_gamma   90.00
#
_symmetry.space_group_name_H-M   'P 1'
#
loop_
_entity.id
_entity.type
_entity.pdbx_description
1 polymer ?
#
loop_
_entity_poly.entity_id
_entity_poly.type
_entity_poly.pdbx_seq_one_letter_code
_entity_poly.pdbx_strand_id
1 'polypeptide(L)'
;MRITGAVLERCDAPTPYAESRPVTVGPLELDPPQAGEVLVRIEVAGLCHSDLSVVDGNRVRPVPMLLGHEAAGVVEATGPGARLAVGQRVVMTFLPRCGQCAECATDGRLPCSVGSAANGAGTLVGGGRRLSRAFVPGGAGGVQEVHHHLGVSAFASHAVVSETSVVPVDPDVPPEVAALLGCAVLTGGGAVVNAGRPAPGDRVAVVGLGGVGMAALLVAVALGHEVIGVDAVPAKLELARELGAATAVGPQEAVDRWLRAPVVVEAAGSARAFETAYALTAPGGTTVTVGLPHPDARASISPLSLTAEARTVVGSYLGSAVPSRDIPRYVELWRAGRLPLDALVSDRITLDELPVALDRLASGEALRQLVIF
;
A
#
# COMPACT_ATOMS: atom_id res chain seq x y z
N MET A 1 3.85 -4.19 -27.21
CA MET A 1 3.28 -2.85 -27.52
C MET A 1 4.14 -1.78 -26.87
N ARG A 2 4.15 -0.57 -27.45
CA ARG A 2 4.88 0.54 -26.85
C ARG A 2 4.01 1.27 -25.83
N ILE A 3 4.55 1.54 -24.64
CA ILE A 3 3.91 2.24 -23.53
C ILE A 3 4.79 3.38 -23.05
N THR A 4 4.26 4.28 -22.20
CA THR A 4 5.04 5.25 -21.45
C THR A 4 5.01 4.86 -19.97
N GLY A 5 6.15 4.91 -19.28
CA GLY A 5 6.23 4.56 -17.87
C GLY A 5 7.39 5.25 -17.15
N ALA A 6 7.32 5.22 -15.81
CA ALA A 6 8.27 5.86 -14.89
C ALA A 6 9.20 4.81 -14.28
N VAL A 7 10.44 4.78 -14.75
CA VAL A 7 11.46 3.80 -14.39
C VAL A 7 12.42 4.36 -13.35
N LEU A 8 12.57 3.67 -12.23
CA LEU A 8 13.62 3.92 -11.25
C LEU A 8 14.95 3.39 -11.79
N GLU A 9 15.92 4.27 -11.93
CA GLU A 9 17.24 3.96 -12.47
C GLU A 9 18.26 3.55 -11.39
N ARG A 10 18.08 4.05 -10.18
CA ARG A 10 18.94 3.79 -9.03
C ARG A 10 18.19 3.95 -7.72
N CYS A 11 18.49 3.09 -6.76
CA CYS A 11 18.11 3.28 -5.36
C CYS A 11 19.08 4.25 -4.66
N ASP A 12 18.74 4.65 -3.42
CA ASP A 12 19.56 5.53 -2.58
C ASP A 12 19.88 6.89 -3.25
N ALA A 13 18.87 7.48 -3.85
CA ALA A 13 18.99 8.79 -4.46
C ALA A 13 18.88 9.89 -3.40
N PRO A 14 19.72 10.95 -3.47
CA PRO A 14 19.62 12.06 -2.54
C PRO A 14 18.39 12.91 -2.81
N THR A 15 17.81 13.45 -1.74
CA THR A 15 16.77 14.49 -1.82
C THR A 15 17.39 15.86 -2.13
N PRO A 16 16.67 16.79 -2.81
CA PRO A 16 15.32 16.57 -3.35
C PRO A 16 15.33 15.72 -4.63
N TYR A 17 14.31 14.86 -4.77
CA TYR A 17 14.17 13.98 -5.94
C TYR A 17 13.86 14.73 -7.23
N ALA A 18 13.27 15.90 -7.13
CA ALA A 18 13.09 16.82 -8.26
C ALA A 18 14.42 17.23 -8.92
N GLU A 19 15.52 17.27 -8.15
CA GLU A 19 16.87 17.58 -8.64
C GLU A 19 17.66 16.32 -9.01
N SER A 20 17.68 15.32 -8.14
CA SER A 20 18.47 14.09 -8.33
C SER A 20 17.91 13.16 -9.40
N ARG A 21 16.61 13.30 -9.73
CA ARG A 21 15.89 12.59 -10.79
C ARG A 21 16.19 11.09 -10.85
N PRO A 22 15.92 10.34 -9.78
CA PRO A 22 16.16 8.88 -9.77
C PRO A 22 15.21 8.13 -10.70
N VAL A 23 14.09 8.75 -11.06
CA VAL A 23 13.04 8.19 -11.92
C VAL A 23 13.08 8.89 -13.28
N THR A 24 13.07 8.11 -14.36
CA THR A 24 12.96 8.59 -15.74
C THR A 24 11.62 8.19 -16.33
N VAL A 25 10.91 9.15 -16.94
CA VAL A 25 9.66 8.88 -17.67
C VAL A 25 10.00 8.74 -19.15
N GLY A 26 9.57 7.65 -19.76
CA GLY A 26 9.89 7.40 -21.16
C GLY A 26 9.22 6.17 -21.75
N PRO A 27 9.53 5.89 -23.03
CA PRO A 27 8.96 4.75 -23.74
C PRO A 27 9.54 3.42 -23.27
N LEU A 28 8.65 2.43 -23.15
CA LEU A 28 8.95 1.05 -22.85
C LEU A 28 8.25 0.14 -23.87
N GLU A 29 8.81 -1.04 -24.09
CA GLU A 29 8.14 -2.13 -24.76
C GLU A 29 7.51 -3.05 -23.71
N LEU A 30 6.22 -3.32 -23.86
CA LEU A 30 5.45 -4.23 -23.02
C LEU A 30 5.07 -5.47 -23.84
N ASP A 31 5.51 -6.63 -23.40
CA ASP A 31 5.17 -7.92 -24.00
C ASP A 31 3.69 -8.27 -23.75
N PRO A 32 3.09 -9.07 -24.61
CA PRO A 32 1.71 -9.53 -24.41
C PRO A 32 1.59 -10.42 -23.16
N PRO A 33 0.39 -10.49 -22.55
CA PRO A 33 0.14 -11.32 -21.38
C PRO A 33 0.30 -12.81 -21.74
N GLN A 34 1.00 -13.55 -20.87
CA GLN A 34 1.16 -14.99 -20.94
C GLN A 34 0.10 -15.73 -20.13
N ALA A 35 0.23 -17.06 -20.01
CA ALA A 35 -0.74 -17.88 -19.29
C ALA A 35 -0.96 -17.39 -17.84
N GLY A 36 -2.22 -17.13 -17.47
CA GLY A 36 -2.61 -16.61 -16.15
C GLY A 36 -2.28 -15.13 -15.93
N GLU A 37 -1.94 -14.40 -16.99
CA GLU A 37 -1.68 -12.96 -16.94
C GLU A 37 -2.76 -12.16 -17.67
N VAL A 38 -2.89 -10.90 -17.34
CA VAL A 38 -3.79 -9.95 -17.99
C VAL A 38 -3.07 -8.66 -18.32
N LEU A 39 -3.43 -8.05 -19.44
CA LEU A 39 -3.05 -6.68 -19.81
C LEU A 39 -4.10 -5.73 -19.27
N VAL A 40 -3.69 -4.77 -18.49
CA VAL A 40 -4.53 -3.75 -17.88
C VAL A 40 -4.12 -2.38 -18.41
N ARG A 41 -5.05 -1.64 -18.98
CA ARG A 41 -4.91 -0.20 -19.22
C ARG A 41 -5.15 0.51 -17.89
N ILE A 42 -4.12 1.21 -17.41
CA ILE A 42 -4.18 1.92 -16.14
C ILE A 42 -5.05 3.17 -16.30
N GLU A 43 -5.93 3.41 -15.35
CA GLU A 43 -6.73 4.64 -15.27
C GLU A 43 -6.16 5.56 -14.16
N VAL A 44 -5.83 4.97 -13.00
CA VAL A 44 -5.29 5.68 -11.84
C VAL A 44 -4.30 4.81 -11.10
N ALA A 45 -3.19 5.38 -10.65
CA ALA A 45 -2.23 4.71 -9.78
C ALA A 45 -1.90 5.57 -8.55
N GLY A 46 -1.81 4.96 -7.37
CA GLY A 46 -1.50 5.65 -6.13
C GLY A 46 0.02 5.71 -5.86
N LEU A 47 0.53 6.86 -5.43
CA LEU A 47 1.88 7.01 -4.92
C LEU A 47 1.93 6.76 -3.41
N CYS A 48 2.81 5.85 -2.99
CA CYS A 48 2.89 5.34 -1.62
C CYS A 48 4.32 5.38 -1.07
N HIS A 49 4.45 5.35 0.26
CA HIS A 49 5.75 5.19 0.93
C HIS A 49 6.49 3.89 0.55
N SER A 50 5.78 2.87 0.05
CA SER A 50 6.45 1.67 -0.48
C SER A 50 7.22 1.94 -1.77
N ASP A 51 6.76 2.88 -2.61
CA ASP A 51 7.52 3.35 -3.79
C ASP A 51 8.71 4.20 -3.33
N LEU A 52 8.47 5.15 -2.42
CA LEU A 52 9.51 6.00 -1.84
C LEU A 52 10.62 5.16 -1.18
N SER A 53 10.28 4.09 -0.45
CA SER A 53 11.26 3.27 0.26
C SER A 53 12.20 2.48 -0.66
N VAL A 54 11.88 2.34 -1.94
CA VAL A 54 12.80 1.79 -2.95
C VAL A 54 13.68 2.92 -3.51
N VAL A 55 13.12 4.11 -3.69
CA VAL A 55 13.87 5.28 -4.18
C VAL A 55 14.93 5.73 -3.17
N ASP A 56 14.60 5.79 -1.89
CA ASP A 56 15.49 6.22 -0.80
C ASP A 56 16.48 5.13 -0.33
N GLY A 57 16.38 3.90 -0.87
CA GLY A 57 17.27 2.79 -0.52
C GLY A 57 16.92 2.03 0.75
N ASN A 58 15.88 2.42 1.50
CA ASN A 58 15.42 1.68 2.69
C ASN A 58 14.98 0.25 2.33
N ARG A 59 14.57 0.04 1.07
CA ARG A 59 14.18 -1.27 0.52
C ARG A 59 14.85 -1.48 -0.83
N VAL A 60 16.07 -1.97 -0.81
CA VAL A 60 16.84 -2.24 -2.03
C VAL A 60 16.11 -3.25 -2.92
N ARG A 61 15.93 -2.89 -4.18
CA ARG A 61 15.31 -3.70 -5.22
C ARG A 61 16.21 -3.72 -6.47
N PRO A 62 16.08 -4.73 -7.34
CA PRO A 62 16.80 -4.72 -8.61
C PRO A 62 16.32 -3.56 -9.49
N VAL A 63 17.26 -2.85 -10.10
CA VAL A 63 17.00 -1.75 -11.05
C VAL A 63 17.64 -2.05 -12.41
N PRO A 64 17.14 -1.46 -13.52
CA PRO A 64 16.03 -0.52 -13.60
C PRO A 64 14.68 -1.18 -13.30
N MET A 65 13.76 -0.45 -12.64
CA MET A 65 12.47 -0.96 -12.19
C MET A 65 11.34 0.01 -12.53
N LEU A 66 10.28 -0.48 -13.17
CA LEU A 66 9.06 0.32 -13.37
C LEU A 66 8.26 0.34 -12.07
N LEU A 67 8.11 1.54 -11.46
CA LEU A 67 7.46 1.74 -10.18
C LEU A 67 5.92 1.64 -10.26
N GLY A 68 5.26 1.86 -9.10
CA GLY A 68 3.81 1.79 -8.92
C GLY A 68 3.34 0.40 -8.51
N HIS A 69 2.60 0.30 -7.39
CA HIS A 69 2.18 -0.98 -6.82
C HIS A 69 0.72 -1.01 -6.36
N GLU A 70 0.02 0.11 -6.44
CA GLU A 70 -1.43 0.21 -6.20
C GLU A 70 -2.07 0.97 -7.36
N ALA A 71 -3.10 0.42 -7.99
CA ALA A 71 -3.75 1.04 -9.13
C ALA A 71 -5.14 0.48 -9.39
N ALA A 72 -5.86 1.17 -10.27
CA ALA A 72 -7.06 0.66 -10.92
C ALA A 72 -6.95 0.86 -12.43
N GLY A 73 -7.59 -0.03 -13.17
CA GLY A 73 -7.60 0.03 -14.63
C GLY A 73 -8.61 -0.93 -15.22
N VAL A 74 -8.59 -1.04 -16.52
CA VAL A 74 -9.51 -1.90 -17.29
C VAL A 74 -8.71 -2.98 -18.03
N VAL A 75 -9.17 -4.22 -17.94
CA VAL A 75 -8.57 -5.35 -18.66
C VAL A 75 -8.79 -5.16 -20.16
N GLU A 76 -7.70 -5.13 -20.94
CA GLU A 76 -7.75 -4.99 -22.40
C GLU A 76 -7.42 -6.28 -23.15
N ALA A 77 -6.62 -7.16 -22.52
CA ALA A 77 -6.34 -8.49 -23.06
C ALA A 77 -6.06 -9.50 -21.95
N THR A 78 -6.27 -10.76 -22.25
CA THR A 78 -6.03 -11.86 -21.32
C THR A 78 -5.11 -12.90 -21.96
N GLY A 79 -4.17 -13.41 -21.18
CA GLY A 79 -3.37 -14.56 -21.56
C GLY A 79 -4.15 -15.88 -21.46
N PRO A 80 -3.61 -16.97 -22.00
CA PRO A 80 -4.26 -18.28 -21.94
C PRO A 80 -4.59 -18.70 -20.50
N GLY A 81 -5.81 -19.17 -20.25
CA GLY A 81 -6.27 -19.66 -18.96
C GLY A 81 -6.64 -18.60 -17.93
N ALA A 82 -6.49 -17.32 -18.22
CA ALA A 82 -7.00 -16.24 -17.38
C ALA A 82 -8.54 -16.21 -17.40
N ARG A 83 -9.15 -15.93 -16.24
CA ARG A 83 -10.61 -16.00 -16.03
C ARG A 83 -11.31 -14.65 -16.11
N LEU A 84 -10.53 -13.56 -16.05
CA LEU A 84 -11.05 -12.20 -16.16
C LEU A 84 -11.50 -11.90 -17.59
N ALA A 85 -12.53 -11.09 -17.74
CA ALA A 85 -13.04 -10.67 -19.04
C ALA A 85 -12.44 -9.32 -19.46
N VAL A 86 -12.23 -9.15 -20.77
CA VAL A 86 -11.90 -7.86 -21.36
C VAL A 86 -13.03 -6.86 -21.08
N GLY A 87 -12.67 -5.63 -20.71
CA GLY A 87 -13.59 -4.58 -20.31
C GLY A 87 -13.88 -4.55 -18.80
N GLN A 88 -13.46 -5.55 -18.01
CA GLN A 88 -13.62 -5.52 -16.57
C GLN A 88 -12.71 -4.48 -15.94
N ARG A 89 -13.25 -3.63 -15.03
CA ARG A 89 -12.46 -2.80 -14.15
C ARG A 89 -11.88 -3.65 -13.03
N VAL A 90 -10.61 -3.42 -12.70
CA VAL A 90 -9.88 -4.16 -11.67
C VAL A 90 -9.14 -3.23 -10.72
N VAL A 91 -9.07 -3.63 -9.46
CA VAL A 91 -8.14 -3.12 -8.46
C VAL A 91 -6.88 -3.96 -8.52
N MET A 92 -5.72 -3.33 -8.56
CA MET A 92 -4.42 -4.00 -8.57
C MET A 92 -3.81 -4.01 -7.16
N THR A 93 -3.30 -5.16 -6.75
CA THR A 93 -2.73 -5.37 -5.41
C THR A 93 -1.30 -5.88 -5.50
N PHE A 94 -0.44 -5.36 -4.63
CA PHE A 94 1.00 -5.60 -4.68
C PHE A 94 1.46 -6.99 -4.17
N LEU A 95 0.57 -7.78 -3.59
CA LEU A 95 0.89 -9.12 -3.12
C LEU A 95 -0.02 -10.14 -3.79
N PRO A 96 0.42 -10.76 -4.90
CA PRO A 96 -0.32 -11.80 -5.55
C PRO A 96 -0.50 -13.01 -4.62
N ARG A 97 -1.67 -13.64 -4.65
CA ARG A 97 -1.97 -14.84 -3.86
C ARG A 97 -2.13 -16.04 -4.78
N CYS A 98 -1.15 -16.94 -4.80
CA CYS A 98 -1.19 -18.12 -5.66
C CYS A 98 -2.33 -19.12 -5.31
N GLY A 99 -2.90 -19.02 -4.11
CA GLY A 99 -3.98 -19.87 -3.63
C GLY A 99 -3.59 -21.31 -3.26
N GLN A 100 -2.34 -21.70 -3.46
CA GLN A 100 -1.90 -23.11 -3.31
C GLN A 100 -0.79 -23.31 -2.26
N CYS A 101 -0.06 -22.26 -1.85
CA CYS A 101 0.98 -22.38 -0.83
C CYS A 101 0.38 -22.44 0.58
N ALA A 102 1.14 -22.96 1.54
CA ALA A 102 0.73 -23.08 2.94
C ALA A 102 0.32 -21.72 3.54
N GLU A 103 1.02 -20.65 3.16
CA GLU A 103 0.73 -19.30 3.62
C GLU A 103 -0.63 -18.79 3.09
N CYS A 104 -1.00 -19.13 1.86
CA CYS A 104 -2.32 -18.80 1.32
C CYS A 104 -3.46 -19.50 2.07
N ALA A 105 -3.19 -20.68 2.66
CA ALA A 105 -4.17 -21.41 3.47
C ALA A 105 -4.42 -20.77 4.86
N THR A 106 -3.66 -19.74 5.26
CA THR A 106 -3.79 -19.09 6.58
C THR A 106 -4.81 -17.94 6.62
N ASP A 107 -5.70 -17.85 5.65
CA ASP A 107 -6.73 -16.81 5.55
C ASP A 107 -6.19 -15.36 5.64
N GLY A 108 -5.07 -15.10 4.98
CA GLY A 108 -4.43 -13.79 4.93
C GLY A 108 -3.43 -13.51 6.07
N ARG A 109 -3.37 -14.32 7.10
CA ARG A 109 -2.44 -14.13 8.23
C ARG A 109 -0.98 -14.06 7.79
N LEU A 110 -0.58 -14.91 6.83
CA LEU A 110 0.75 -14.92 6.27
C LEU A 110 0.74 -14.42 4.82
N PRO A 111 1.76 -13.67 4.39
CA PRO A 111 1.92 -13.28 3.00
C PRO A 111 2.22 -14.51 2.12
N CYS A 112 1.73 -14.52 0.89
CA CYS A 112 1.98 -15.59 -0.08
C CYS A 112 3.50 -15.70 -0.36
N SER A 113 4.11 -16.87 -0.10
CA SER A 113 5.54 -17.09 -0.31
C SER A 113 5.94 -16.98 -1.78
N VAL A 114 5.10 -17.51 -2.68
CA VAL A 114 5.32 -17.43 -4.13
C VAL A 114 5.26 -15.99 -4.63
N GLY A 115 4.25 -15.22 -4.20
CA GLY A 115 4.14 -13.81 -4.54
C GLY A 115 5.28 -12.97 -3.95
N SER A 116 5.67 -13.24 -2.71
CA SER A 116 6.78 -12.55 -2.05
C SER A 116 8.11 -12.81 -2.75
N ALA A 117 8.37 -14.03 -3.20
CA ALA A 117 9.58 -14.38 -3.95
C ALA A 117 9.64 -13.67 -5.30
N ALA A 118 8.53 -13.64 -6.06
CA ALA A 118 8.43 -12.93 -7.32
C ALA A 118 8.66 -11.42 -7.13
N ASN A 119 8.04 -10.82 -6.12
CA ASN A 119 8.22 -9.42 -5.75
C ASN A 119 9.68 -9.09 -5.39
N GLY A 120 10.35 -9.98 -4.66
CA GLY A 120 11.77 -9.84 -4.32
C GLY A 120 12.69 -9.88 -5.54
N ALA A 121 12.37 -10.73 -6.53
CA ALA A 121 13.11 -10.88 -7.76
C ALA A 121 12.81 -9.80 -8.83
N GLY A 122 11.77 -8.98 -8.62
CA GLY A 122 11.31 -8.00 -9.62
C GLY A 122 10.73 -8.67 -10.88
N THR A 123 9.98 -9.77 -10.68
CA THR A 123 9.34 -10.55 -11.74
C THR A 123 7.84 -10.67 -11.49
N LEU A 124 7.09 -11.19 -12.48
CA LEU A 124 5.72 -11.65 -12.27
C LEU A 124 5.70 -13.04 -11.60
N VAL A 125 4.55 -13.43 -11.07
CA VAL A 125 4.32 -14.79 -10.58
C VAL A 125 4.47 -15.77 -11.76
N GLY A 126 5.23 -16.84 -11.57
CA GLY A 126 5.59 -17.74 -12.67
C GLY A 126 6.92 -17.41 -13.32
N GLY A 127 7.55 -16.28 -12.94
CA GLY A 127 8.85 -15.83 -13.44
C GLY A 127 8.74 -14.94 -14.69
N GLY A 128 9.88 -14.41 -15.09
CA GLY A 128 9.99 -13.54 -16.27
C GLY A 128 9.55 -12.10 -16.03
N ARG A 129 9.87 -11.27 -16.99
CA ARG A 129 9.54 -9.86 -17.08
C ARG A 129 8.79 -9.62 -18.39
N ARG A 130 7.94 -8.61 -18.42
CA ARG A 130 7.18 -8.21 -19.61
C ARG A 130 7.59 -6.83 -20.10
N LEU A 131 8.61 -6.26 -19.49
CA LEU A 131 9.05 -4.88 -19.70
C LEU A 131 10.48 -4.86 -20.21
N SER A 132 10.69 -4.09 -21.28
CA SER A 132 12.02 -3.83 -21.82
C SER A 132 12.09 -2.42 -22.43
N ARG A 133 13.30 -1.96 -22.71
CA ARG A 133 13.53 -0.72 -23.44
C ARG A 133 14.77 -0.82 -24.33
N ALA A 134 14.83 0.03 -25.34
CA ALA A 134 16.05 0.23 -26.11
C ALA A 134 17.13 0.81 -25.18
N PHE A 135 18.31 0.21 -25.20
CA PHE A 135 19.45 0.65 -24.43
C PHE A 135 20.69 0.79 -25.31
N VAL A 136 21.34 1.95 -25.25
CA VAL A 136 22.50 2.26 -26.08
C VAL A 136 23.67 2.68 -25.19
N PRO A 137 24.33 1.76 -24.46
CA PRO A 137 25.59 2.08 -23.81
C PRO A 137 26.69 2.12 -24.87
N GLY A 138 27.33 3.27 -25.03
CA GLY A 138 28.47 3.42 -25.95
C GLY A 138 28.19 3.25 -27.45
N GLY A 139 26.88 3.33 -27.87
CA GLY A 139 26.50 3.36 -29.28
C GLY A 139 26.20 2.00 -29.93
N ALA A 140 26.35 0.89 -29.26
CA ALA A 140 25.89 -0.43 -29.74
C ALA A 140 24.46 -0.66 -29.22
N GLY A 141 23.45 -0.56 -30.08
CA GLY A 141 22.06 -0.78 -29.73
C GLY A 141 21.82 -2.13 -29.07
N GLY A 142 21.09 -2.15 -27.96
CA GLY A 142 20.70 -3.35 -27.21
C GLY A 142 19.32 -3.22 -26.62
N VAL A 143 18.81 -4.31 -26.04
CA VAL A 143 17.56 -4.33 -25.26
C VAL A 143 17.90 -4.52 -23.81
N GLN A 144 17.37 -3.66 -22.94
CA GLN A 144 17.48 -3.77 -21.49
C GLN A 144 16.14 -4.21 -20.91
N GLU A 145 16.13 -5.32 -20.18
CA GLU A 145 14.97 -5.70 -19.36
C GLU A 145 14.75 -4.71 -18.22
N VAL A 146 13.49 -4.48 -17.88
CA VAL A 146 13.05 -3.63 -16.76
C VAL A 146 12.30 -4.48 -15.76
N HIS A 147 12.66 -4.36 -14.49
CA HIS A 147 12.06 -5.13 -13.40
C HIS A 147 10.65 -4.65 -13.06
N HIS A 148 9.83 -5.59 -12.60
CA HIS A 148 8.49 -5.29 -12.07
C HIS A 148 8.57 -4.86 -10.61
N HIS A 149 7.89 -3.75 -10.27
CA HIS A 149 7.69 -3.34 -8.88
C HIS A 149 6.47 -4.05 -8.31
N LEU A 150 6.75 -4.97 -7.37
CA LEU A 150 5.73 -5.69 -6.61
C LEU A 150 4.65 -6.36 -7.48
N GLY A 151 5.05 -6.83 -8.67
CA GLY A 151 4.18 -7.55 -9.60
C GLY A 151 3.08 -6.71 -10.25
N VAL A 152 3.11 -5.39 -10.09
CA VAL A 152 2.10 -4.43 -10.60
C VAL A 152 2.70 -3.47 -11.62
N SER A 153 3.71 -2.66 -11.24
CA SER A 153 4.37 -1.69 -12.14
C SER A 153 3.40 -0.73 -12.83
N ALA A 154 2.58 -0.05 -12.05
CA ALA A 154 1.45 0.74 -12.57
C ALA A 154 1.77 2.21 -12.85
N PHE A 155 3.00 2.71 -12.65
CA PHE A 155 3.34 4.04 -13.12
C PHE A 155 3.65 4.01 -14.61
N ALA A 156 2.69 3.51 -15.36
CA ALA A 156 2.70 3.39 -16.82
C ALA A 156 1.27 3.38 -17.37
N SER A 157 1.13 3.69 -18.66
CA SER A 157 -0.18 3.67 -19.30
C SER A 157 -0.85 2.28 -19.32
N HIS A 158 -0.03 1.21 -19.32
CA HIS A 158 -0.49 -0.18 -19.29
C HIS A 158 0.47 -1.04 -18.47
N ALA A 159 -0.06 -2.12 -17.90
CA ALA A 159 0.71 -3.13 -17.20
C ALA A 159 0.25 -4.54 -17.56
N VAL A 160 1.17 -5.47 -17.69
CA VAL A 160 0.87 -6.91 -17.68
C VAL A 160 1.13 -7.43 -16.28
N VAL A 161 0.14 -8.08 -15.69
CA VAL A 161 0.18 -8.58 -14.31
C VAL A 161 -0.41 -9.99 -14.22
N SER A 162 -0.03 -10.72 -13.18
CA SER A 162 -0.72 -11.98 -12.86
C SER A 162 -2.20 -11.71 -12.52
N GLU A 163 -3.13 -12.55 -12.97
CA GLU A 163 -4.53 -12.42 -12.57
C GLU A 163 -4.72 -12.54 -11.05
N THR A 164 -3.76 -13.14 -10.34
CA THR A 164 -3.78 -13.24 -8.87
C THR A 164 -3.40 -11.93 -8.16
N SER A 165 -2.96 -10.92 -8.90
CA SER A 165 -2.66 -9.57 -8.41
C SER A 165 -3.81 -8.59 -8.62
N VAL A 166 -4.93 -9.02 -9.19
CA VAL A 166 -6.06 -8.13 -9.49
C VAL A 166 -7.37 -8.67 -8.95
N VAL A 167 -8.26 -7.75 -8.57
CA VAL A 167 -9.62 -8.06 -8.10
C VAL A 167 -10.60 -7.25 -8.92
N PRO A 168 -11.55 -7.91 -9.60
CA PRO A 168 -12.57 -7.20 -10.35
C PRO A 168 -13.50 -6.42 -9.43
N VAL A 169 -13.89 -5.23 -9.86
CA VAL A 169 -14.90 -4.38 -9.22
C VAL A 169 -15.93 -3.93 -10.24
N ASP A 170 -17.11 -3.58 -9.73
CA ASP A 170 -18.19 -3.13 -10.59
C ASP A 170 -17.88 -1.76 -11.23
N PRO A 171 -18.46 -1.47 -12.41
CA PRO A 171 -18.20 -0.22 -13.14
C PRO A 171 -18.59 1.08 -12.40
N ASP A 172 -19.49 1.00 -11.41
CA ASP A 172 -19.92 2.12 -10.59
C ASP A 172 -18.84 2.61 -9.61
N VAL A 173 -17.82 1.78 -9.33
CA VAL A 173 -16.69 2.17 -8.48
C VAL A 173 -15.75 3.08 -9.30
N PRO A 174 -15.59 4.37 -8.95
CA PRO A 174 -14.70 5.26 -9.68
C PRO A 174 -13.25 4.76 -9.62
N PRO A 175 -12.44 5.00 -10.67
CA PRO A 175 -11.06 4.51 -10.72
C PRO A 175 -10.19 5.06 -9.58
N GLU A 176 -10.40 6.29 -9.13
CA GLU A 176 -9.69 6.86 -7.99
C GLU A 176 -9.98 6.11 -6.68
N VAL A 177 -11.25 5.78 -6.43
CA VAL A 177 -11.66 4.95 -5.29
C VAL A 177 -11.06 3.55 -5.39
N ALA A 178 -11.17 2.94 -6.58
CA ALA A 178 -10.65 1.61 -6.83
C ALA A 178 -9.13 1.51 -6.59
N ALA A 179 -8.35 2.51 -7.02
CA ALA A 179 -6.90 2.54 -6.81
C ALA A 179 -6.53 2.51 -5.32
N LEU A 180 -7.24 3.27 -4.48
CA LEU A 180 -6.99 3.31 -3.03
C LEU A 180 -7.27 1.99 -2.31
N LEU A 181 -8.14 1.15 -2.87
CA LEU A 181 -8.47 -0.15 -2.30
C LEU A 181 -7.30 -1.13 -2.36
N GLY A 182 -6.39 -1.01 -3.33
CA GLY A 182 -5.34 -2.00 -3.60
C GLY A 182 -4.22 -2.08 -2.57
N CYS A 183 -3.96 -1.01 -1.82
CA CYS A 183 -2.89 -0.94 -0.82
C CYS A 183 -3.35 -0.28 0.48
N ALA A 184 -3.66 1.03 0.46
CA ALA A 184 -3.92 1.80 1.68
C ALA A 184 -5.09 1.25 2.47
N VAL A 185 -6.23 1.00 1.80
CA VAL A 185 -7.46 0.55 2.47
C VAL A 185 -7.35 -0.92 2.88
N LEU A 186 -6.80 -1.80 2.03
CA LEU A 186 -6.53 -3.19 2.43
C LEU A 186 -5.62 -3.25 3.65
N THR A 187 -4.53 -2.46 3.67
CA THR A 187 -3.55 -2.50 4.76
C THR A 187 -4.14 -1.92 6.04
N GLY A 188 -4.67 -0.70 5.99
CA GLY A 188 -5.20 -0.02 7.17
C GLY A 188 -6.47 -0.68 7.70
N GLY A 189 -7.44 -0.89 6.82
CA GLY A 189 -8.69 -1.55 7.19
C GLY A 189 -8.49 -2.98 7.66
N GLY A 190 -7.64 -3.73 6.96
CA GLY A 190 -7.30 -5.11 7.36
C GLY A 190 -6.55 -5.19 8.68
N ALA A 191 -5.71 -4.19 9.01
CA ALA A 191 -5.09 -4.11 10.34
C ALA A 191 -6.15 -4.05 11.45
N VAL A 192 -7.21 -3.29 11.24
CA VAL A 192 -8.34 -3.23 12.19
C VAL A 192 -9.13 -4.54 12.18
N VAL A 193 -9.60 -4.97 11.01
CA VAL A 193 -10.61 -6.03 10.88
C VAL A 193 -10.03 -7.44 11.00
N ASN A 194 -8.88 -7.69 10.36
CA ASN A 194 -8.32 -9.04 10.24
C ASN A 194 -7.31 -9.35 11.35
N ALA A 195 -6.49 -8.36 11.74
CA ALA A 195 -5.43 -8.53 12.74
C ALA A 195 -5.86 -8.06 14.14
N GLY A 196 -6.39 -6.85 14.26
CA GLY A 196 -6.81 -6.24 15.54
C GLY A 196 -8.08 -6.84 16.10
N ARG A 197 -9.08 -7.04 15.26
CA ARG A 197 -10.37 -7.68 15.60
C ARG A 197 -11.07 -7.07 16.83
N PRO A 198 -11.28 -5.74 16.86
CA PRO A 198 -11.98 -5.12 17.98
C PRO A 198 -13.39 -5.71 18.12
N ALA A 199 -13.84 -5.91 19.36
CA ALA A 199 -15.21 -6.28 19.65
C ALA A 199 -16.15 -5.07 19.41
N PRO A 200 -17.45 -5.29 19.13
CA PRO A 200 -18.40 -4.20 18.99
C PRO A 200 -18.36 -3.26 20.20
N GLY A 201 -18.18 -1.95 19.93
CA GLY A 201 -18.05 -0.93 20.96
C GLY A 201 -16.63 -0.72 21.51
N ASP A 202 -15.67 -1.56 21.13
CA ASP A 202 -14.27 -1.33 21.49
C ASP A 202 -13.75 -0.04 20.88
N ARG A 203 -12.86 0.62 21.64
CA ARG A 203 -12.07 1.73 21.16
C ARG A 203 -10.91 1.24 20.32
N VAL A 204 -10.62 1.94 19.22
CA VAL A 204 -9.47 1.69 18.35
C VAL A 204 -8.54 2.92 18.35
N ALA A 205 -7.25 2.74 18.60
CA ALA A 205 -6.28 3.82 18.43
C ALA A 205 -5.46 3.58 17.15
N VAL A 206 -5.12 4.67 16.45
CA VAL A 206 -4.29 4.64 15.24
C VAL A 206 -3.11 5.59 15.45
N VAL A 207 -1.90 5.06 15.43
CA VAL A 207 -0.64 5.81 15.57
C VAL A 207 0.03 5.94 14.21
N GLY A 208 0.15 7.18 13.73
CA GLY A 208 0.58 7.51 12.38
C GLY A 208 -0.62 7.66 11.43
N LEU A 209 -0.98 8.89 11.11
CA LEU A 209 -2.12 9.26 10.27
C LEU A 209 -1.69 9.61 8.83
N GLY A 210 -0.77 8.80 8.28
CA GLY A 210 -0.50 8.76 6.84
C GLY A 210 -1.62 8.04 6.08
N GLY A 211 -1.46 7.79 4.78
CA GLY A 211 -2.51 7.18 3.97
C GLY A 211 -3.05 5.85 4.51
N VAL A 212 -2.18 4.98 5.05
CA VAL A 212 -2.60 3.69 5.65
C VAL A 212 -3.31 3.91 6.99
N GLY A 213 -2.75 4.78 7.86
CA GLY A 213 -3.36 5.04 9.16
C GLY A 213 -4.69 5.76 9.05
N MET A 214 -4.82 6.72 8.13
CA MET A 214 -6.10 7.38 7.88
C MET A 214 -7.14 6.41 7.31
N ALA A 215 -6.73 5.47 6.45
CA ALA A 215 -7.61 4.39 5.99
C ALA A 215 -8.05 3.47 7.14
N ALA A 216 -7.14 3.14 8.08
CA ALA A 216 -7.49 2.37 9.28
C ALA A 216 -8.52 3.11 10.16
N LEU A 217 -8.32 4.43 10.34
CA LEU A 217 -9.25 5.30 11.06
C LEU A 217 -10.63 5.28 10.40
N LEU A 218 -10.70 5.55 9.10
CA LEU A 218 -11.95 5.57 8.35
C LEU A 218 -12.70 4.23 8.44
N VAL A 219 -12.00 3.12 8.31
CA VAL A 219 -12.64 1.79 8.43
C VAL A 219 -13.12 1.54 9.86
N ALA A 220 -12.36 1.91 10.89
CA ALA A 220 -12.79 1.77 12.28
C ALA A 220 -14.03 2.63 12.58
N VAL A 221 -14.08 3.89 12.12
CA VAL A 221 -15.25 4.78 12.22
C VAL A 221 -16.43 4.18 11.46
N ALA A 222 -16.22 3.71 10.21
CA ALA A 222 -17.27 3.06 9.42
C ALA A 222 -17.87 1.83 10.11
N LEU A 223 -17.12 1.14 10.94
CA LEU A 223 -17.58 -0.02 11.70
C LEU A 223 -18.22 0.36 13.06
N GLY A 224 -18.24 1.65 13.40
CA GLY A 224 -18.88 2.16 14.60
C GLY A 224 -18.01 2.12 15.86
N HIS A 225 -16.69 2.05 15.71
CA HIS A 225 -15.76 2.15 16.83
C HIS A 225 -15.48 3.61 17.22
N GLU A 226 -15.25 3.86 18.50
CA GLU A 226 -14.66 5.12 18.97
C GLU A 226 -13.16 5.13 18.58
N VAL A 227 -12.72 6.13 17.81
CA VAL A 227 -11.35 6.15 17.27
C VAL A 227 -10.52 7.25 17.91
N ILE A 228 -9.30 6.90 18.33
CA ILE A 228 -8.24 7.81 18.75
C ILE A 228 -7.21 7.89 17.63
N GLY A 229 -7.03 9.08 17.03
CA GLY A 229 -5.98 9.37 16.08
C GLY A 229 -4.75 9.94 16.80
N VAL A 230 -3.55 9.46 16.46
CA VAL A 230 -2.29 9.94 17.03
C VAL A 230 -1.29 10.23 15.92
N ASP A 231 -0.86 11.50 15.79
CA ASP A 231 0.15 11.92 14.82
C ASP A 231 0.91 13.14 15.35
N ALA A 232 2.12 13.39 14.83
CA ALA A 232 2.91 14.57 15.18
C ALA A 232 2.51 15.81 14.35
N VAL A 233 1.82 15.63 13.23
CA VAL A 233 1.46 16.70 12.28
C VAL A 233 0.08 17.27 12.61
N PRO A 234 -0.05 18.56 13.03
CA PRO A 234 -1.33 19.14 13.44
C PRO A 234 -2.43 19.03 12.38
N ALA A 235 -2.12 19.30 11.10
CA ALA A 235 -3.10 19.23 10.01
C ALA A 235 -3.72 17.82 9.85
N LYS A 236 -2.95 16.74 10.12
CA LYS A 236 -3.47 15.38 10.11
C LYS A 236 -4.39 15.09 11.30
N LEU A 237 -4.15 15.74 12.44
CA LEU A 237 -5.03 15.63 13.60
C LEU A 237 -6.38 16.33 13.35
N GLU A 238 -6.36 17.48 12.68
CA GLU A 238 -7.57 18.19 12.29
C GLU A 238 -8.39 17.34 11.32
N LEU A 239 -7.77 16.86 10.26
CA LEU A 239 -8.42 15.98 9.30
C LEU A 239 -8.98 14.71 9.96
N ALA A 240 -8.24 14.11 10.90
CA ALA A 240 -8.73 12.93 11.62
C ALA A 240 -10.03 13.21 12.40
N ARG A 241 -10.16 14.39 13.02
CA ARG A 241 -11.40 14.82 13.71
C ARG A 241 -12.55 15.02 12.71
N GLU A 242 -12.29 15.69 11.60
CA GLU A 242 -13.26 15.87 10.52
C GLU A 242 -13.77 14.53 9.97
N LEU A 243 -12.91 13.53 9.92
CA LEU A 243 -13.19 12.18 9.45
C LEU A 243 -13.77 11.25 10.54
N GLY A 244 -14.08 11.78 11.71
CA GLY A 244 -14.84 11.07 12.74
C GLY A 244 -14.02 10.50 13.89
N ALA A 245 -12.74 10.84 14.04
CA ALA A 245 -12.01 10.50 15.25
C ALA A 245 -12.59 11.23 16.47
N ALA A 246 -12.95 10.49 17.52
CA ALA A 246 -13.45 11.06 18.76
C ALA A 246 -12.37 11.86 19.51
N THR A 247 -11.11 11.47 19.33
CA THR A 247 -9.95 12.17 19.87
C THR A 247 -8.83 12.13 18.83
N ALA A 248 -8.13 13.26 18.64
CA ALA A 248 -6.91 13.30 17.82
C ALA A 248 -5.88 14.19 18.50
N VAL A 249 -4.71 13.62 18.86
CA VAL A 249 -3.70 14.25 19.71
C VAL A 249 -2.28 13.87 19.30
N GLY A 250 -1.32 14.64 19.78
CA GLY A 250 0.11 14.34 19.63
C GLY A 250 0.53 13.07 20.39
N PRO A 251 1.64 12.41 19.98
CA PRO A 251 2.08 11.16 20.59
C PRO A 251 2.33 11.27 22.11
N GLN A 252 3.00 12.34 22.55
CA GLN A 252 3.28 12.56 23.98
C GLN A 252 1.99 12.79 24.77
N GLU A 253 1.10 13.63 24.27
CA GLU A 253 -0.19 13.89 24.89
C GLU A 253 -1.03 12.62 25.03
N ALA A 254 -1.02 11.74 24.01
CA ALA A 254 -1.74 10.47 24.06
C ALA A 254 -1.24 9.60 25.23
N VAL A 255 0.06 9.54 25.44
CA VAL A 255 0.69 8.80 26.55
C VAL A 255 0.39 9.44 27.90
N ASP A 256 0.55 10.75 28.05
CA ASP A 256 0.33 11.49 29.29
C ASP A 256 -1.13 11.42 29.76
N ARG A 257 -2.08 11.40 28.82
CA ARG A 257 -3.53 11.27 29.08
C ARG A 257 -3.97 9.82 29.23
N TRP A 258 -3.08 8.84 29.14
CA TRP A 258 -3.43 7.41 29.23
C TRP A 258 -4.54 6.99 28.26
N LEU A 259 -4.50 7.44 27.00
CA LEU A 259 -5.50 7.15 25.99
C LEU A 259 -5.34 5.71 25.48
N ARG A 260 -5.75 4.73 26.31
CA ARG A 260 -5.63 3.31 25.99
C ARG A 260 -6.80 2.78 25.18
N ALA A 261 -6.49 1.82 24.30
CA ALA A 261 -7.47 1.12 23.48
C ALA A 261 -7.19 -0.39 23.46
N PRO A 262 -8.22 -1.25 23.38
CA PRO A 262 -8.07 -2.70 23.17
C PRO A 262 -7.33 -3.05 21.87
N VAL A 263 -7.48 -2.25 20.82
CA VAL A 263 -6.76 -2.41 19.55
C VAL A 263 -6.03 -1.11 19.22
N VAL A 264 -4.73 -1.22 18.96
CA VAL A 264 -3.90 -0.09 18.55
C VAL A 264 -3.18 -0.46 17.26
N VAL A 265 -3.42 0.31 16.20
CA VAL A 265 -2.77 0.16 14.90
C VAL A 265 -1.58 1.12 14.80
N GLU A 266 -0.38 0.60 14.59
CA GLU A 266 0.83 1.35 14.28
C GLU A 266 1.02 1.39 12.76
N ALA A 267 0.96 2.58 12.17
CA ALA A 267 1.04 2.82 10.72
C ALA A 267 2.06 3.90 10.32
N ALA A 268 2.88 4.37 11.26
CA ALA A 268 3.92 5.38 10.99
C ALA A 268 5.24 4.76 10.52
N GLY A 269 5.51 3.51 10.86
CA GLY A 269 6.71 2.80 10.44
C GLY A 269 7.99 3.32 11.11
N SER A 270 7.95 3.63 12.41
CA SER A 270 9.13 4.00 13.19
C SER A 270 9.17 3.31 14.54
N ALA A 271 10.38 3.10 15.08
CA ALA A 271 10.55 2.51 16.41
C ALA A 271 9.78 3.28 17.50
N ARG A 272 9.85 4.62 17.47
CA ARG A 272 9.15 5.49 18.41
C ARG A 272 7.63 5.38 18.31
N ALA A 273 7.10 5.30 17.10
CA ALA A 273 5.66 5.13 16.89
C ALA A 273 5.19 3.75 17.39
N PHE A 274 5.99 2.71 17.16
CA PHE A 274 5.71 1.38 17.70
C PHE A 274 5.70 1.38 19.23
N GLU A 275 6.65 2.03 19.89
CA GLU A 275 6.70 2.17 21.35
C GLU A 275 5.47 2.93 21.87
N THR A 276 5.09 4.01 21.18
CA THR A 276 3.86 4.76 21.49
C THR A 276 2.63 3.87 21.36
N ALA A 277 2.48 3.15 20.25
CA ALA A 277 1.34 2.24 20.03
C ALA A 277 1.26 1.16 21.11
N TYR A 278 2.40 0.58 21.48
CA TYR A 278 2.46 -0.38 22.57
C TYR A 278 2.04 0.24 23.91
N ALA A 279 2.49 1.46 24.23
CA ALA A 279 2.11 2.17 25.44
C ALA A 279 0.61 2.46 25.52
N LEU A 280 -0.03 2.73 24.37
CA LEU A 280 -1.48 2.97 24.26
C LEU A 280 -2.31 1.68 24.24
N THR A 281 -1.70 0.50 24.16
CA THR A 281 -2.43 -0.76 24.18
C THR A 281 -2.93 -1.05 25.61
N ALA A 282 -4.22 -1.31 25.76
CA ALA A 282 -4.83 -1.66 27.04
C ALA A 282 -4.37 -3.05 27.51
N PRO A 283 -4.49 -3.39 28.82
CA PRO A 283 -4.35 -4.78 29.27
C PRO A 283 -5.28 -5.71 28.50
N GLY A 284 -4.75 -6.89 28.08
CA GLY A 284 -5.45 -7.83 27.21
C GLY A 284 -5.57 -7.41 25.75
N GLY A 285 -5.12 -6.20 25.41
CA GLY A 285 -5.25 -5.63 24.08
C GLY A 285 -4.16 -6.07 23.09
N THR A 286 -4.34 -5.64 21.83
CA THR A 286 -3.47 -5.98 20.71
C THR A 286 -2.88 -4.75 20.05
N THR A 287 -1.55 -4.69 19.98
CA THR A 287 -0.81 -3.78 19.10
C THR A 287 -0.64 -4.43 17.74
N VAL A 288 -1.18 -3.83 16.68
CA VAL A 288 -1.02 -4.28 15.30
C VAL A 288 -0.04 -3.34 14.59
N THR A 289 1.11 -3.84 14.13
CA THR A 289 2.04 -3.03 13.33
C THR A 289 1.91 -3.35 11.85
N VAL A 290 1.70 -2.31 11.04
CA VAL A 290 1.67 -2.35 9.57
C VAL A 290 2.71 -1.42 8.98
N GLY A 291 3.26 -0.52 9.78
CA GLY A 291 4.36 0.37 9.37
C GLY A 291 5.60 -0.44 9.02
N LEU A 292 6.35 0.02 8.03
CA LEU A 292 7.56 -0.63 7.55
C LEU A 292 8.77 0.30 7.85
N PRO A 293 9.39 0.19 9.04
CA PRO A 293 10.52 1.01 9.43
C PRO A 293 11.80 0.63 8.65
N HIS A 294 12.85 1.44 8.79
CA HIS A 294 14.18 1.06 8.32
C HIS A 294 14.59 -0.32 8.88
N PRO A 295 15.27 -1.17 8.12
CA PRO A 295 15.63 -2.54 8.56
C PRO A 295 16.42 -2.59 9.87
N ASP A 296 17.21 -1.56 10.17
CA ASP A 296 18.00 -1.46 11.40
C ASP A 296 17.24 -0.84 12.57
N ALA A 297 16.00 -0.39 12.39
CA ALA A 297 15.20 0.17 13.48
C ALA A 297 14.97 -0.86 14.59
N ARG A 298 15.12 -0.42 15.83
CA ARG A 298 14.89 -1.24 17.03
C ARG A 298 13.99 -0.48 17.97
N ALA A 299 12.94 -1.15 18.46
CA ALA A 299 12.03 -0.62 19.46
C ALA A 299 12.23 -1.34 20.80
N SER A 300 12.03 -0.60 21.89
CA SER A 300 12.14 -1.13 23.26
C SER A 300 10.76 -1.20 23.90
N ILE A 301 10.34 -2.40 24.28
CA ILE A 301 9.11 -2.62 25.05
C ILE A 301 9.42 -3.42 26.32
N SER A 302 8.61 -3.26 27.37
CA SER A 302 8.78 -3.99 28.62
C SER A 302 8.23 -5.42 28.51
N PRO A 303 9.06 -6.47 28.62
CA PRO A 303 8.57 -7.85 28.69
C PRO A 303 7.65 -8.08 29.88
N LEU A 304 7.87 -7.38 31.01
CA LEU A 304 7.01 -7.47 32.18
C LEU A 304 5.58 -7.03 31.85
N SER A 305 5.40 -5.86 31.19
CA SER A 305 4.07 -5.40 30.85
C SER A 305 3.40 -6.29 29.80
N LEU A 306 4.17 -6.86 28.86
CA LEU A 306 3.66 -7.81 27.89
C LEU A 306 3.03 -9.04 28.57
N THR A 307 3.74 -9.58 29.59
CA THR A 307 3.29 -10.77 30.31
C THR A 307 2.21 -10.44 31.36
N ALA A 308 2.46 -9.43 32.22
CA ALA A 308 1.59 -9.13 33.37
C ALA A 308 0.23 -8.54 32.94
N GLU A 309 0.18 -7.85 31.79
CA GLU A 309 -1.04 -7.28 31.24
C GLU A 309 -1.61 -8.11 30.09
N ALA A 310 -1.05 -9.29 29.81
CA ALA A 310 -1.49 -10.21 28.74
C ALA A 310 -1.65 -9.53 27.37
N ARG A 311 -0.76 -8.60 27.01
CA ARG A 311 -0.81 -7.88 25.74
C ARG A 311 -0.36 -8.75 24.57
N THR A 312 -0.89 -8.48 23.39
CA THR A 312 -0.46 -9.11 22.13
C THR A 312 0.22 -8.07 21.24
N VAL A 313 1.29 -8.47 20.58
CA VAL A 313 1.90 -7.71 19.48
C VAL A 313 1.86 -8.57 18.21
N VAL A 314 1.29 -8.04 17.14
CA VAL A 314 1.14 -8.77 15.88
C VAL A 314 1.55 -7.90 14.69
N GLY A 315 2.34 -8.47 13.77
CA GLY A 315 2.62 -7.86 12.47
C GLY A 315 1.51 -8.17 11.48
N SER A 316 1.18 -7.22 10.62
CA SER A 316 0.14 -7.38 9.62
C SER A 316 0.61 -6.83 8.26
N TYR A 317 0.98 -7.72 7.35
CA TYR A 317 1.40 -7.35 5.99
C TYR A 317 0.18 -7.30 5.07
N LEU A 318 0.01 -6.20 4.30
CA LEU A 318 -1.18 -5.90 3.50
C LEU A 318 -2.49 -6.02 4.33
N GLY A 319 -2.45 -5.67 5.63
CA GLY A 319 -3.62 -5.80 6.51
C GLY A 319 -4.05 -7.23 6.79
N SER A 320 -3.18 -8.22 6.64
CA SER A 320 -3.56 -9.64 6.73
C SER A 320 -4.76 -9.97 5.85
N ALA A 321 -4.85 -9.32 4.68
CA ALA A 321 -6.00 -9.36 3.80
C ALA A 321 -5.96 -10.52 2.81
N VAL A 322 -7.16 -10.95 2.43
CA VAL A 322 -7.43 -11.71 1.22
C VAL A 322 -8.14 -10.76 0.25
N PRO A 323 -7.43 -10.19 -0.76
CA PRO A 323 -7.97 -9.09 -1.57
C PRO A 323 -9.35 -9.38 -2.17
N SER A 324 -9.55 -10.58 -2.72
CA SER A 324 -10.84 -10.99 -3.32
C SER A 324 -12.01 -11.07 -2.32
N ARG A 325 -11.73 -11.22 -1.03
CA ARG A 325 -12.74 -11.19 0.04
C ARG A 325 -12.94 -9.78 0.58
N ASP A 326 -11.84 -9.04 0.79
CA ASP A 326 -11.87 -7.83 1.59
C ASP A 326 -12.19 -6.57 0.75
N ILE A 327 -11.74 -6.50 -0.52
CA ILE A 327 -12.08 -5.37 -1.41
C ILE A 327 -13.59 -5.22 -1.58
N PRO A 328 -14.40 -6.26 -1.91
CA PRO A 328 -15.84 -6.13 -1.98
C PRO A 328 -16.47 -5.56 -0.70
N ARG A 329 -15.97 -5.95 0.48
CA ARG A 329 -16.44 -5.43 1.76
C ARG A 329 -16.24 -3.92 1.90
N TYR A 330 -15.08 -3.41 1.48
CA TYR A 330 -14.82 -1.96 1.52
C TYR A 330 -15.61 -1.20 0.46
N VAL A 331 -15.85 -1.81 -0.70
CA VAL A 331 -16.76 -1.25 -1.72
C VAL A 331 -18.18 -1.10 -1.17
N GLU A 332 -18.69 -2.10 -0.44
CA GLU A 332 -20.02 -2.00 0.20
C GLU A 332 -20.08 -0.86 1.25
N LEU A 333 -19.03 -0.69 2.06
CA LEU A 333 -18.95 0.44 2.99
C LEU A 333 -18.89 1.79 2.28
N TRP A 334 -18.16 1.88 1.17
CA TRP A 334 -18.11 3.07 0.33
C TRP A 334 -19.47 3.37 -0.30
N ARG A 335 -20.13 2.38 -0.92
CA ARG A 335 -21.49 2.52 -1.49
C ARG A 335 -22.52 2.98 -0.47
N ALA A 336 -22.40 2.52 0.75
CA ALA A 336 -23.25 2.95 1.86
C ALA A 336 -22.95 4.37 2.36
N GLY A 337 -21.98 5.10 1.77
CA GLY A 337 -21.56 6.43 2.20
C GLY A 337 -20.83 6.44 3.55
N ARG A 338 -20.41 5.27 4.06
CA ARG A 338 -19.77 5.12 5.37
C ARG A 338 -18.24 5.18 5.29
N LEU A 339 -17.67 5.05 4.10
CA LEU A 339 -16.22 5.03 3.88
C LEU A 339 -15.85 6.11 2.83
N PRO A 340 -15.64 7.37 3.24
CA PRO A 340 -15.35 8.48 2.35
C PRO A 340 -13.90 8.46 1.88
N LEU A 341 -13.57 7.60 0.92
CA LEU A 341 -12.20 7.38 0.44
C LEU A 341 -11.60 8.59 -0.28
N ASP A 342 -12.44 9.43 -0.89
CA ASP A 342 -12.00 10.66 -1.56
C ASP A 342 -11.24 11.60 -0.62
N ALA A 343 -11.54 11.56 0.68
CA ALA A 343 -10.84 12.35 1.70
C ALA A 343 -9.36 11.94 1.89
N LEU A 344 -8.95 10.79 1.38
CA LEU A 344 -7.54 10.37 1.40
C LEU A 344 -6.72 11.00 0.27
N VAL A 345 -7.35 11.51 -0.78
CA VAL A 345 -6.68 12.06 -1.96
C VAL A 345 -6.22 13.48 -1.67
N SER A 346 -4.90 13.67 -1.59
CA SER A 346 -4.29 14.99 -1.41
C SER A 346 -4.08 15.72 -2.72
N ASP A 347 -3.79 14.99 -3.80
CA ASP A 347 -3.41 15.60 -5.07
C ASP A 347 -3.62 14.62 -6.24
N ARG A 348 -3.78 15.17 -7.45
CA ARG A 348 -3.81 14.47 -8.72
C ARG A 348 -2.64 14.95 -9.56
N ILE A 349 -1.81 14.04 -10.01
CA ILE A 349 -0.54 14.33 -10.69
C ILE A 349 -0.42 13.56 -12.00
N THR A 350 0.46 14.00 -12.85
CA THR A 350 0.93 13.29 -14.04
C THR A 350 2.20 12.47 -13.73
N LEU A 351 2.62 11.59 -14.64
CA LEU A 351 3.88 10.86 -14.48
C LEU A 351 5.11 11.77 -14.37
N ASP A 352 5.11 12.88 -15.09
CA ASP A 352 6.25 13.83 -15.10
C ASP A 352 6.43 14.56 -13.77
N GLU A 353 5.37 14.64 -12.95
CA GLU A 353 5.39 15.27 -11.63
C GLU A 353 5.85 14.30 -10.52
N LEU A 354 6.08 13.01 -10.81
CA LEU A 354 6.49 12.01 -9.83
C LEU A 354 7.69 12.41 -8.97
N PRO A 355 8.78 13.01 -9.49
CA PRO A 355 9.91 13.40 -8.63
C PRO A 355 9.52 14.45 -7.58
N VAL A 356 8.71 15.44 -7.93
CA VAL A 356 8.19 16.45 -6.98
C VAL A 356 7.20 15.82 -6.00
N ALA A 357 6.37 14.91 -6.48
CA ALA A 357 5.42 14.18 -5.63
C ALA A 357 6.11 13.27 -4.61
N LEU A 358 7.25 12.67 -4.96
CA LEU A 358 8.10 11.92 -4.04
C LEU A 358 8.69 12.82 -2.94
N ASP A 359 9.10 14.06 -3.26
CA ASP A 359 9.57 15.02 -2.26
C ASP A 359 8.45 15.42 -1.28
N ARG A 360 7.23 15.69 -1.78
CA ARG A 360 6.05 15.96 -0.94
C ARG A 360 5.68 14.78 -0.04
N LEU A 361 5.83 13.56 -0.56
CA LEU A 361 5.60 12.34 0.23
C LEU A 361 6.65 12.18 1.32
N ALA A 362 7.93 12.44 1.00
CA ALA A 362 9.04 12.36 1.94
C ALA A 362 8.93 13.41 3.06
N SER A 363 8.43 14.62 2.78
CA SER A 363 8.16 15.64 3.81
C SER A 363 6.98 15.30 4.72
N GLY A 364 6.15 14.32 4.34
CA GLY A 364 4.95 13.94 5.09
C GLY A 364 3.75 14.87 4.89
N GLU A 365 3.81 15.80 3.94
CA GLU A 365 2.72 16.74 3.63
C GLU A 365 1.53 16.07 2.95
N ALA A 366 1.78 15.05 2.10
CA ALA A 366 0.75 14.35 1.36
C ALA A 366 0.26 13.09 2.07
N LEU A 367 -1.04 12.78 1.94
CA LEU A 367 -1.60 11.49 2.32
C LEU A 367 -1.52 10.51 1.15
N ARG A 368 -2.26 10.78 0.07
CA ARG A 368 -2.27 10.02 -1.17
C ARG A 368 -2.26 10.95 -2.37
N GLN A 369 -1.29 10.79 -3.22
CA GLN A 369 -1.20 11.45 -4.51
C GLN A 369 -1.54 10.42 -5.58
N LEU A 370 -2.45 10.76 -6.49
CA LEU A 370 -2.91 9.85 -7.55
C LEU A 370 -2.33 10.29 -8.89
N VAL A 371 -1.65 9.36 -9.56
CA VAL A 371 -1.22 9.53 -10.96
C VAL A 371 -2.42 9.21 -11.84
N ILE A 372 -2.82 10.15 -12.69
CA ILE A 372 -3.96 10.03 -13.61
C ILE A 372 -3.44 9.79 -15.03
N PHE A 373 -4.06 8.85 -15.76
CA PHE A 373 -3.69 8.47 -17.13
C PHE A 373 -4.75 8.82 -18.17
#